data_d00717149db75ab7060f1a41ee911d73
#
_entry.id   d00717149db75ab7060f1a41ee911d73
#
_cell.length_a   1.000
_cell.length_b   1.000
_cell.length_c   1.000
_cell.angle_alpha   90.00
_cell.angle_beta   90.00
_cell.angle_gamma   90.00
#
_symmetry.space_group_name_H-M   'P 1'
#
loop_
_entity.id
_entity.type
_entity.pdbx_description
1 polymer ?
#
loop_
_entity_poly.entity_id
_entity_poly.type
_entity_poly.pdbx_seq_one_letter_code
_entity_poly.pdbx_strand_id
1 'polypeptide(L)'
;LVSSSAASDVYKRQGQFAEVWMRIESANRGDGVEFKQSLVGQNVDRVFVPSVEKGVNIACSDGILAGCKVVDVKVDFYDGKMHPVDSKDIAFQTAGKHAFREAFLSAQPCLLEPILDIEVKIPEEYMGDIMGDISGKRGKIMGMESDGTFQIIKAQVPQAELYHYATTVRSLTGGRGIHSESFSHYEKLPKELEQKVIQQRKKTEDE
;
A
#
# COMPACT_ATOMS: atom_id res chain seq x y z
N LEU A 1 6.64 13.81 7.38
CA LEU A 1 6.24 14.83 6.40
C LEU A 1 4.78 14.62 6.07
N VAL A 2 3.92 15.46 6.63
CA VAL A 2 2.49 15.50 6.28
C VAL A 2 2.39 16.27 4.98
N SER A 3 2.32 15.59 3.84
CA SER A 3 1.92 16.23 2.59
C SER A 3 0.39 16.19 2.53
N SER A 4 -0.26 17.33 2.72
CA SER A 4 -1.67 17.46 2.38
C SER A 4 -1.76 17.86 0.91
N SER A 5 -2.57 17.13 0.14
CA SER A 5 -2.91 17.47 -1.22
C SER A 5 -4.41 17.72 -1.32
N ALA A 6 -4.79 18.74 -2.07
CA ALA A 6 -6.17 19.08 -2.36
C ALA A 6 -6.41 18.97 -3.86
N ALA A 7 -7.48 18.34 -4.25
CA ALA A 7 -7.92 18.24 -5.63
C ALA A 7 -9.41 18.50 -5.75
N SER A 8 -9.80 19.01 -6.91
CA SER A 8 -11.19 19.18 -7.30
C SER A 8 -11.41 18.53 -8.66
N ASP A 9 -12.49 17.80 -8.80
CA ASP A 9 -12.91 17.30 -10.10
C ASP A 9 -14.36 17.62 -10.39
N VAL A 10 -14.62 17.93 -11.65
CA VAL A 10 -15.94 18.29 -12.18
C VAL A 10 -16.38 17.23 -13.17
N TYR A 11 -17.28 16.36 -12.73
CA TYR A 11 -17.88 15.39 -13.61
C TYR A 11 -19.07 15.97 -14.37
N LYS A 12 -18.95 16.10 -15.71
CA LYS A 12 -20.01 16.56 -16.61
C LYS A 12 -20.24 15.53 -17.70
N ARG A 13 -21.38 14.86 -17.71
CA ARG A 13 -21.79 13.96 -18.78
C ARG A 13 -23.31 13.93 -18.89
N GLN A 14 -23.88 14.25 -20.08
CA GLN A 14 -25.31 14.08 -20.45
C GLN A 14 -26.31 14.30 -19.29
N GLY A 15 -26.40 15.53 -18.73
CA GLY A 15 -27.31 15.83 -17.61
C GLY A 15 -26.87 15.26 -16.25
N GLN A 16 -25.58 15.07 -16.03
CA GLN A 16 -25.00 14.72 -14.73
C GLN A 16 -23.93 15.73 -14.37
N PHE A 17 -23.97 16.25 -13.13
CA PHE A 17 -23.02 17.22 -12.61
C PHE A 17 -22.68 16.90 -11.16
N ALA A 18 -21.37 16.88 -10.83
CA ALA A 18 -20.87 16.87 -9.47
C ALA A 18 -19.48 17.52 -9.45
N GLU A 19 -19.24 18.34 -8.43
CA GLU A 19 -17.91 18.88 -8.15
C GLU A 19 -17.55 18.51 -6.71
N VAL A 20 -16.36 17.92 -6.51
CA VAL A 20 -15.89 17.41 -5.21
C VAL A 20 -14.52 17.97 -4.94
N TRP A 21 -14.35 18.56 -3.79
CA TRP A 21 -13.09 19.07 -3.29
C TRP A 21 -12.67 18.29 -2.06
N MET A 22 -11.53 17.64 -2.14
CA MET A 22 -11.03 16.84 -1.03
C MET A 22 -9.57 17.13 -0.71
N ARG A 23 -9.22 16.80 0.52
CA ARG A 23 -7.88 16.87 1.05
C ARG A 23 -7.49 15.49 1.53
N ILE A 24 -6.24 15.09 1.28
CA ILE A 24 -5.73 13.83 1.80
C ILE A 24 -4.49 14.07 2.65
N GLU A 25 -4.36 13.25 3.68
CA GLU A 25 -3.24 13.25 4.60
C GLU A 25 -2.81 11.80 4.87
N SER A 26 -1.55 11.60 5.22
CA SER A 26 -1.09 10.28 5.68
C SER A 26 -1.70 9.95 7.04
N ALA A 27 -2.17 8.71 7.19
CA ALA A 27 -2.55 8.14 8.48
C ALA A 27 -1.36 7.41 9.14
N ASN A 28 -1.55 6.94 10.38
CA ASN A 28 -0.57 6.07 10.98
C ASN A 28 -0.60 4.68 10.33
N ARG A 29 0.48 3.94 10.50
CA ARG A 29 0.60 2.60 9.96
C ARG A 29 -0.44 1.66 10.59
N GLY A 30 -1.29 1.06 9.75
CA GLY A 30 -2.35 0.14 10.17
C GLY A 30 -3.72 0.78 10.37
N ASP A 31 -3.86 2.11 10.27
CA ASP A 31 -5.16 2.80 10.41
C ASP A 31 -6.08 2.56 9.20
N GLY A 32 -5.52 2.11 8.06
CA GLY A 32 -6.29 1.86 6.84
C GLY A 32 -6.72 3.14 6.13
N VAL A 33 -7.98 3.22 5.71
CA VAL A 33 -8.55 4.41 5.04
C VAL A 33 -9.60 5.02 5.96
N GLU A 34 -9.37 6.24 6.39
CA GLU A 34 -10.31 7.03 7.19
C GLU A 34 -10.95 8.11 6.30
N PHE A 35 -12.27 8.10 6.22
CA PHE A 35 -13.03 9.12 5.51
C PHE A 35 -13.78 10.01 6.49
N LYS A 36 -13.62 11.32 6.33
CA LYS A 36 -14.40 12.32 7.08
C LYS A 36 -14.94 13.38 6.14
N GLN A 37 -15.94 14.11 6.60
CA GLN A 37 -16.49 15.26 5.89
C GLN A 37 -16.41 16.49 6.81
N SER A 38 -16.02 17.62 6.25
CA SER A 38 -15.97 18.92 6.89
C SER A 38 -16.67 20.00 6.06
N LEU A 39 -17.75 19.61 5.38
CA LEU A 39 -18.56 20.51 4.54
C LEU A 39 -19.12 21.67 5.35
N VAL A 40 -18.90 22.89 4.86
CA VAL A 40 -19.41 24.13 5.43
C VAL A 40 -20.44 24.75 4.45
N GLY A 41 -21.60 25.11 4.96
CA GLY A 41 -22.68 25.69 4.13
C GLY A 41 -23.58 24.64 3.46
N GLN A 42 -24.25 25.05 2.37
CA GLN A 42 -25.22 24.24 1.63
C GLN A 42 -24.81 24.02 0.17
N ASN A 43 -23.53 24.13 -0.14
CA ASN A 43 -23.01 23.97 -1.51
C ASN A 43 -23.21 22.54 -2.04
N VAL A 44 -23.18 21.54 -1.13
CA VAL A 44 -23.45 20.14 -1.41
C VAL A 44 -24.41 19.60 -0.37
N ASP A 45 -25.47 18.93 -0.82
CA ASP A 45 -26.36 18.22 0.08
C ASP A 45 -25.63 17.02 0.72
N ARG A 46 -25.78 16.87 2.03
CA ARG A 46 -25.13 15.79 2.79
C ARG A 46 -25.57 14.39 2.37
N VAL A 47 -26.68 14.27 1.65
CA VAL A 47 -27.13 13.00 1.07
C VAL A 47 -26.11 12.40 0.09
N PHE A 48 -25.25 13.24 -0.54
CA PHE A 48 -24.24 12.79 -1.49
C PHE A 48 -22.91 12.38 -0.82
N VAL A 49 -22.70 12.63 0.48
CA VAL A 49 -21.49 12.25 1.21
C VAL A 49 -21.20 10.75 1.12
N PRO A 50 -22.18 9.85 1.35
CA PRO A 50 -21.95 8.41 1.19
C PRO A 50 -21.56 8.00 -0.24
N SER A 51 -22.03 8.74 -1.25
CA SER A 51 -21.69 8.48 -2.64
C SER A 51 -20.22 8.86 -2.95
N VAL A 52 -19.74 9.98 -2.41
CA VAL A 52 -18.32 10.37 -2.50
C VAL A 52 -17.46 9.36 -1.77
N GLU A 53 -17.79 8.98 -0.54
CA GLU A 53 -17.09 7.97 0.25
C GLU A 53 -16.99 6.63 -0.51
N LYS A 54 -18.08 6.18 -1.11
CA LYS A 54 -18.09 4.98 -1.95
C LYS A 54 -17.15 5.10 -3.15
N GLY A 55 -17.09 6.28 -3.80
CA GLY A 55 -16.16 6.57 -4.88
C GLY A 55 -14.69 6.47 -4.44
N VAL A 56 -14.36 7.03 -3.27
CA VAL A 56 -13.03 6.94 -2.66
C VAL A 56 -12.67 5.49 -2.33
N ASN A 57 -13.57 4.75 -1.71
CA ASN A 57 -13.33 3.34 -1.34
C ASN A 57 -13.11 2.44 -2.56
N ILE A 58 -13.81 2.69 -3.66
CA ILE A 58 -13.57 2.00 -4.94
C ILE A 58 -12.17 2.33 -5.46
N ALA A 59 -11.78 3.61 -5.47
CA ALA A 59 -10.44 4.00 -5.92
C ALA A 59 -9.33 3.39 -5.07
N CYS A 60 -9.54 3.31 -3.74
CA CYS A 60 -8.61 2.66 -2.81
C CYS A 60 -8.48 1.16 -3.07
N SER A 61 -9.58 0.49 -3.39
CA SER A 61 -9.61 -0.95 -3.66
C SER A 61 -9.01 -1.31 -5.01
N ASP A 62 -9.32 -0.53 -6.04
CA ASP A 62 -8.78 -0.70 -7.41
C ASP A 62 -7.27 -0.46 -7.43
N GLY A 63 -6.77 0.40 -6.54
CA GLY A 63 -5.37 0.85 -6.51
C GLY A 63 -5.03 1.83 -7.62
N ILE A 64 -4.11 2.76 -7.33
CA ILE A 64 -3.82 3.88 -8.24
C ILE A 64 -2.46 3.74 -8.93
N LEU A 65 -1.44 3.23 -8.22
CA LEU A 65 -0.07 3.14 -8.76
C LEU A 65 0.16 1.85 -9.55
N ALA A 66 -0.15 0.71 -8.95
CA ALA A 66 0.17 -0.61 -9.49
C ALA A 66 -0.94 -1.63 -9.20
N GLY A 67 -2.20 -1.18 -9.10
CA GLY A 67 -3.32 -2.04 -8.73
C GLY A 67 -3.24 -2.57 -7.29
N CYS A 68 -2.38 -1.98 -6.45
CA CYS A 68 -2.25 -2.34 -5.05
C CYS A 68 -3.21 -1.48 -4.23
N LYS A 69 -3.92 -2.12 -3.29
CA LYS A 69 -4.86 -1.44 -2.39
C LYS A 69 -4.19 -0.28 -1.67
N VAL A 70 -4.84 0.88 -1.66
CA VAL A 70 -4.40 2.04 -0.88
C VAL A 70 -4.69 1.82 0.60
N VAL A 71 -3.74 2.16 1.45
CA VAL A 71 -3.85 2.06 2.92
C VAL A 71 -3.22 3.28 3.58
N ASP A 72 -3.55 3.49 4.86
CA ASP A 72 -2.95 4.51 5.72
C ASP A 72 -3.14 5.94 5.21
N VAL A 73 -4.37 6.25 4.81
CA VAL A 73 -4.76 7.56 4.25
C VAL A 73 -5.98 8.10 4.96
N LYS A 74 -5.94 9.39 5.31
CA LYS A 74 -7.09 10.18 5.79
C LYS A 74 -7.59 11.05 4.65
N VAL A 75 -8.89 10.96 4.37
CA VAL A 75 -9.56 11.72 3.34
C VAL A 75 -10.56 12.66 3.98
N ASP A 76 -10.47 13.95 3.67
CA ASP A 76 -11.40 14.97 4.13
C ASP A 76 -12.12 15.60 2.93
N PHE A 77 -13.41 15.33 2.83
CA PHE A 77 -14.29 15.98 1.86
C PHE A 77 -14.76 17.32 2.46
N TYR A 78 -14.17 18.44 2.01
CA TYR A 78 -14.38 19.72 2.65
C TYR A 78 -15.25 20.70 1.88
N ASP A 79 -15.41 20.56 0.54
CA ASP A 79 -16.26 21.41 -0.27
C ASP A 79 -16.63 20.75 -1.61
N GLY A 80 -17.54 21.36 -2.35
CA GLY A 80 -17.97 20.92 -3.66
C GLY A 80 -19.13 21.76 -4.18
N LYS A 81 -19.69 21.35 -5.33
CA LYS A 81 -20.88 21.98 -5.89
C LYS A 81 -21.84 20.95 -6.43
N MET A 82 -23.13 21.22 -6.27
CA MET A 82 -24.20 20.44 -6.84
C MET A 82 -25.05 21.31 -7.78
N HIS A 83 -25.75 20.64 -8.70
CA HIS A 83 -26.78 21.26 -9.53
C HIS A 83 -28.13 20.68 -9.12
N PRO A 84 -29.17 21.52 -8.90
CA PRO A 84 -30.45 21.06 -8.33
C PRO A 84 -31.16 19.94 -9.12
N VAL A 85 -30.92 19.84 -10.42
CA VAL A 85 -31.58 18.87 -11.32
C VAL A 85 -30.63 17.75 -11.77
N ASP A 86 -29.34 18.09 -12.01
CA ASP A 86 -28.37 17.20 -12.67
C ASP A 86 -27.47 16.45 -11.72
N SER A 87 -27.51 16.74 -10.40
CA SER A 87 -26.72 16.02 -9.42
C SER A 87 -27.36 14.70 -9.02
N LYS A 88 -26.58 13.62 -9.16
CA LYS A 88 -26.99 12.25 -8.84
C LYS A 88 -25.87 11.55 -8.08
N ASP A 89 -26.22 10.52 -7.33
CA ASP A 89 -25.27 9.69 -6.56
C ASP A 89 -24.11 9.19 -7.40
N ILE A 90 -24.39 8.70 -8.61
CA ILE A 90 -23.35 8.18 -9.51
C ILE A 90 -22.37 9.27 -9.97
N ALA A 91 -22.85 10.52 -10.14
CA ALA A 91 -21.98 11.64 -10.50
C ALA A 91 -21.02 11.98 -9.36
N PHE A 92 -21.51 12.04 -8.11
CA PHE A 92 -20.68 12.27 -6.94
C PHE A 92 -19.73 11.11 -6.64
N GLN A 93 -20.16 9.86 -6.88
CA GLN A 93 -19.28 8.69 -6.76
C GLN A 93 -18.12 8.78 -7.76
N THR A 94 -18.40 9.14 -9.01
CA THR A 94 -17.38 9.27 -10.06
C THR A 94 -16.46 10.45 -9.78
N ALA A 95 -17.00 11.63 -9.44
CA ALA A 95 -16.22 12.81 -9.09
C ALA A 95 -15.32 12.53 -7.87
N GLY A 96 -15.84 11.86 -6.83
CA GLY A 96 -15.05 11.45 -5.65
C GLY A 96 -13.91 10.50 -6.00
N LYS A 97 -14.15 9.51 -6.88
CA LYS A 97 -13.11 8.60 -7.38
C LYS A 97 -11.99 9.37 -8.10
N HIS A 98 -12.32 10.31 -8.97
CA HIS A 98 -11.36 11.08 -9.75
C HIS A 98 -10.59 12.07 -8.88
N ALA A 99 -11.29 12.85 -8.03
CA ALA A 99 -10.66 13.81 -7.13
C ALA A 99 -9.67 13.11 -6.17
N PHE A 100 -10.05 11.95 -5.64
CA PHE A 100 -9.15 11.15 -4.81
C PHE A 100 -7.91 10.71 -5.58
N ARG A 101 -8.07 10.22 -6.82
CA ARG A 101 -6.94 9.79 -7.66
C ARG A 101 -5.96 10.93 -7.90
N GLU A 102 -6.46 12.11 -8.24
CA GLU A 102 -5.65 13.30 -8.49
C GLU A 102 -4.90 13.75 -7.23
N ALA A 103 -5.60 13.88 -6.11
CA ALA A 103 -5.02 14.23 -4.83
C ALA A 103 -3.95 13.21 -4.39
N PHE A 104 -4.21 11.92 -4.55
CA PHE A 104 -3.29 10.84 -4.20
C PHE A 104 -2.00 10.89 -5.01
N LEU A 105 -2.08 11.06 -6.33
CA LEU A 105 -0.91 11.18 -7.18
C LEU A 105 -0.08 12.42 -6.84
N SER A 106 -0.73 13.54 -6.51
CA SER A 106 -0.07 14.78 -6.11
C SER A 106 0.63 14.67 -4.74
N ALA A 107 0.15 13.79 -3.87
CA ALA A 107 0.72 13.55 -2.54
C ALA A 107 2.00 12.69 -2.53
N GLN A 108 2.53 12.32 -3.71
CA GLN A 108 3.73 11.49 -3.84
C GLN A 108 3.60 10.13 -3.11
N PRO A 109 2.65 9.31 -3.48
CA PRO A 109 2.45 7.99 -2.87
C PRO A 109 3.66 7.08 -3.09
N CYS A 110 3.77 6.03 -2.28
CA CYS A 110 4.80 5.01 -2.42
C CYS A 110 4.20 3.61 -2.29
N LEU A 111 4.83 2.63 -2.93
CA LEU A 111 4.50 1.23 -2.72
C LEU A 111 5.09 0.73 -1.40
N LEU A 112 4.36 -0.15 -0.75
CA LEU A 112 4.78 -0.86 0.45
C LEU A 112 5.04 -2.32 0.11
N GLU A 113 6.09 -2.88 0.71
CA GLU A 113 6.37 -4.31 0.67
C GLU A 113 6.22 -4.94 2.06
N PRO A 114 5.66 -6.16 2.15
CA PRO A 114 5.59 -6.87 3.41
C PRO A 114 6.98 -7.38 3.81
N ILE A 115 7.34 -7.15 5.07
CA ILE A 115 8.55 -7.66 5.70
C ILE A 115 8.14 -8.83 6.60
N LEU A 116 8.87 -9.94 6.47
CA LEU A 116 8.69 -11.12 7.29
C LEU A 116 9.82 -11.23 8.30
N ASP A 117 9.48 -11.57 9.54
CA ASP A 117 10.41 -12.07 10.53
C ASP A 117 10.66 -13.55 10.22
N ILE A 118 11.91 -13.89 9.96
CA ILE A 118 12.34 -15.26 9.72
C ILE A 118 13.24 -15.76 10.84
N GLU A 119 13.11 -17.03 11.16
CA GLU A 119 14.03 -17.76 12.03
C GLU A 119 14.60 -18.94 11.25
N VAL A 120 15.93 -18.99 11.14
CA VAL A 120 16.64 -20.06 10.43
C VAL A 120 17.52 -20.80 11.42
N LYS A 121 17.16 -22.07 11.69
CA LYS A 121 17.91 -22.96 12.57
C LYS A 121 18.81 -23.87 11.74
N ILE A 122 20.11 -23.79 11.96
CA ILE A 122 21.14 -24.47 11.17
C ILE A 122 22.30 -24.94 12.03
N PRO A 123 23.08 -25.96 11.62
CA PRO A 123 24.37 -26.25 12.22
C PRO A 123 25.34 -25.06 12.07
N GLU A 124 26.19 -24.86 13.06
CA GLU A 124 27.13 -23.72 13.13
C GLU A 124 28.00 -23.57 11.87
N GLU A 125 28.43 -24.67 11.26
CA GLU A 125 29.27 -24.71 10.07
C GLU A 125 28.69 -23.96 8.84
N TYR A 126 27.35 -23.80 8.77
CA TYR A 126 26.64 -23.11 7.67
C TYR A 126 26.23 -21.68 7.98
N MET A 127 26.59 -21.17 9.15
CA MET A 127 26.18 -19.84 9.61
C MET A 127 26.61 -18.73 8.63
N GLY A 128 27.86 -18.79 8.14
CA GLY A 128 28.38 -17.81 7.20
C GLY A 128 27.63 -17.77 5.87
N ASP A 129 27.30 -18.94 5.34
CA ASP A 129 26.58 -19.07 4.05
C ASP A 129 25.17 -18.52 4.15
N ILE A 130 24.44 -18.84 5.22
CA ILE A 130 23.07 -18.35 5.45
C ILE A 130 23.05 -16.85 5.73
N MET A 131 24.00 -16.32 6.51
CA MET A 131 24.11 -14.87 6.74
C MET A 131 24.39 -14.10 5.45
N GLY A 132 25.27 -14.66 4.59
CA GLY A 132 25.54 -14.11 3.27
C GLY A 132 24.33 -14.12 2.37
N ASP A 133 23.58 -15.22 2.35
CA ASP A 133 22.34 -15.35 1.56
C ASP A 133 21.25 -14.38 2.03
N ILE A 134 21.00 -14.29 3.34
CA ILE A 134 20.04 -13.34 3.92
C ILE A 134 20.42 -11.89 3.56
N SER A 135 21.69 -11.54 3.66
CA SER A 135 22.17 -10.19 3.29
C SER A 135 21.98 -9.91 1.80
N GLY A 136 22.25 -10.90 0.94
CA GLY A 136 22.00 -10.81 -0.50
C GLY A 136 20.53 -10.62 -0.87
N LYS A 137 19.61 -11.06 -0.01
CA LYS A 137 18.15 -10.92 -0.13
C LYS A 137 17.59 -9.67 0.54
N ARG A 138 18.38 -8.65 0.71
CA ARG A 138 18.00 -7.40 1.39
C ARG A 138 17.57 -7.63 2.86
N GLY A 139 17.93 -8.77 3.42
CA GLY A 139 17.59 -9.13 4.80
C GLY A 139 18.43 -8.37 5.82
N LYS A 140 17.80 -8.05 6.94
CA LYS A 140 18.41 -7.41 8.09
C LYS A 140 18.48 -8.42 9.24
N ILE A 141 19.68 -8.83 9.63
CA ILE A 141 19.89 -9.73 10.77
C ILE A 141 19.56 -8.98 12.06
N MET A 142 18.64 -9.52 12.84
CA MET A 142 18.16 -8.94 14.09
C MET A 142 18.87 -9.53 15.31
N GLY A 143 19.29 -10.78 15.22
CA GLY A 143 19.99 -11.47 16.30
C GLY A 143 20.34 -12.89 15.97
N MET A 144 21.12 -13.52 16.84
CA MET A 144 21.51 -14.91 16.75
C MET A 144 21.44 -15.53 18.14
N GLU A 145 20.97 -16.77 18.20
CA GLU A 145 20.86 -17.55 19.42
C GLU A 145 21.50 -18.93 19.21
N SER A 146 22.18 -19.45 20.22
CA SER A 146 22.73 -20.81 20.19
C SER A 146 21.77 -21.78 20.86
N ASP A 147 21.47 -22.87 20.17
CA ASP A 147 20.64 -23.96 20.70
C ASP A 147 21.40 -25.29 20.54
N GLY A 148 22.27 -25.54 21.51
CA GLY A 148 23.17 -26.70 21.51
C GLY A 148 24.18 -26.62 20.35
N THR A 149 24.09 -27.58 19.41
CA THR A 149 24.95 -27.65 18.22
C THR A 149 24.38 -26.86 17.03
N PHE A 150 23.22 -26.23 17.22
CA PHE A 150 22.56 -25.42 16.20
C PHE A 150 22.65 -23.94 16.54
N GLN A 151 22.64 -23.13 15.50
CA GLN A 151 22.49 -21.67 15.58
C GLN A 151 21.13 -21.28 15.01
N ILE A 152 20.45 -20.36 15.68
CA ILE A 152 19.19 -19.77 15.23
C ILE A 152 19.49 -18.34 14.83
N ILE A 153 19.33 -18.06 13.53
CA ILE A 153 19.49 -16.71 12.98
C ILE A 153 18.08 -16.10 12.85
N LYS A 154 17.89 -14.95 13.49
CA LYS A 154 16.65 -14.16 13.40
C LYS A 154 16.89 -12.97 12.47
N ALA A 155 16.07 -12.81 11.46
CA ALA A 155 16.21 -11.73 10.49
C ALA A 155 14.88 -11.22 9.97
N GLN A 156 14.89 -10.00 9.47
CA GLN A 156 13.78 -9.38 8.74
C GLN A 156 14.10 -9.36 7.26
N VAL A 157 13.24 -9.95 6.44
CA VAL A 157 13.47 -10.08 5.00
C VAL A 157 12.18 -9.73 4.24
N PRO A 158 12.28 -8.99 3.12
CA PRO A 158 11.14 -8.75 2.26
C PRO A 158 10.57 -10.05 1.71
N GLN A 159 9.24 -10.20 1.75
CA GLN A 159 8.56 -11.42 1.28
C GLN A 159 8.90 -11.77 -0.18
N ALA A 160 9.11 -10.78 -1.02
CA ALA A 160 9.45 -10.99 -2.43
C ALA A 160 10.77 -11.77 -2.63
N GLU A 161 11.70 -11.69 -1.67
CA GLU A 161 13.00 -12.37 -1.70
C GLU A 161 12.95 -13.80 -1.13
N LEU A 162 11.85 -14.17 -0.48
CA LEU A 162 11.70 -15.46 0.20
C LEU A 162 11.00 -16.54 -0.64
N TYR A 163 10.84 -16.29 -1.95
CA TYR A 163 10.25 -17.29 -2.82
C TYR A 163 11.07 -18.60 -2.80
N HIS A 164 10.42 -19.71 -2.41
CA HIS A 164 11.05 -21.02 -2.21
C HIS A 164 12.24 -21.05 -1.23
N TYR A 165 12.28 -20.15 -0.24
CA TYR A 165 13.40 -20.02 0.68
C TYR A 165 13.70 -21.30 1.47
N ALA A 166 12.68 -22.08 1.82
CA ALA A 166 12.87 -23.41 2.45
C ALA A 166 13.80 -24.33 1.63
N THR A 167 13.67 -24.30 0.31
CA THR A 167 14.52 -25.09 -0.59
C THR A 167 15.96 -24.56 -0.60
N THR A 168 16.11 -23.24 -0.61
CA THR A 168 17.44 -22.60 -0.55
C THR A 168 18.16 -22.94 0.75
N VAL A 169 17.49 -22.82 1.89
CA VAL A 169 18.06 -23.18 3.21
C VAL A 169 18.47 -24.65 3.23
N ARG A 170 17.64 -25.57 2.76
CA ARG A 170 17.99 -27.00 2.70
C ARG A 170 19.16 -27.27 1.78
N SER A 171 19.22 -26.62 0.64
CA SER A 171 20.33 -26.77 -0.32
C SER A 171 21.65 -26.30 0.28
N LEU A 172 21.67 -25.14 0.95
CA LEU A 172 22.87 -24.57 1.58
C LEU A 172 23.36 -25.38 2.79
N THR A 173 22.44 -26.10 3.47
CA THR A 173 22.75 -26.79 4.72
C THR A 173 22.77 -28.31 4.60
N GLY A 174 22.81 -28.85 3.38
CA GLY A 174 22.77 -30.28 3.15
C GLY A 174 21.51 -30.98 3.73
N GLY A 175 20.37 -30.29 3.70
CA GLY A 175 19.09 -30.78 4.17
C GLY A 175 18.85 -30.61 5.68
N ARG A 176 19.79 -30.07 6.43
CA ARG A 176 19.74 -29.98 7.91
C ARG A 176 19.14 -28.68 8.44
N GLY A 177 18.98 -27.66 7.57
CA GLY A 177 18.40 -26.37 7.95
C GLY A 177 16.88 -26.40 7.96
N ILE A 178 16.32 -25.68 8.94
CA ILE A 178 14.87 -25.45 9.08
C ILE A 178 14.65 -23.95 9.13
N HIS A 179 13.62 -23.46 8.46
CA HIS A 179 13.21 -22.08 8.59
C HIS A 179 11.74 -21.95 8.92
N SER A 180 11.40 -20.90 9.63
CA SER A 180 10.03 -20.43 9.85
C SER A 180 9.93 -18.96 9.48
N GLU A 181 8.73 -18.54 9.13
CA GLU A 181 8.43 -17.16 8.74
C GLU A 181 7.13 -16.69 9.35
N SER A 182 7.07 -15.43 9.73
CA SER A 182 5.87 -14.77 10.21
C SER A 182 5.83 -13.33 9.71
N PHE A 183 4.62 -12.81 9.48
CA PHE A 183 4.47 -11.41 9.06
C PHE A 183 4.91 -10.48 10.20
N SER A 184 5.74 -9.48 9.86
CA SER A 184 6.20 -8.47 10.79
C SER A 184 5.47 -7.13 10.55
N HIS A 185 5.75 -6.47 9.46
CA HIS A 185 5.19 -5.16 9.13
C HIS A 185 5.31 -4.87 7.63
N TYR A 186 4.76 -3.71 7.23
CA TYR A 186 4.99 -3.16 5.89
C TYR A 186 6.07 -2.09 5.92
N GLU A 187 6.98 -2.10 4.95
CA GLU A 187 8.02 -1.09 4.77
C GLU A 187 7.95 -0.50 3.35
N LYS A 188 8.50 0.69 3.20
CA LYS A 188 8.52 1.37 1.90
C LYS A 188 9.44 0.66 0.93
N LEU A 189 8.93 0.33 -0.26
CA LEU A 189 9.71 -0.27 -1.34
C LEU A 189 10.78 0.72 -1.84
N PRO A 190 12.03 0.28 -2.05
CA PRO A 190 13.07 1.11 -2.67
C PRO A 190 12.62 1.66 -4.03
N LYS A 191 12.91 2.93 -4.32
CA LYS A 191 12.43 3.64 -5.52
C LYS A 191 12.74 2.92 -6.84
N GLU A 192 13.89 2.27 -6.94
CA GLU A 192 14.29 1.54 -8.14
C GLU A 192 13.40 0.31 -8.40
N LEU A 193 13.03 -0.40 -7.34
CA LEU A 193 12.12 -1.55 -7.41
C LEU A 193 10.68 -1.09 -7.61
N GLU A 194 10.27 -0.01 -6.96
CA GLU A 194 8.96 0.61 -7.13
C GLU A 194 8.69 0.95 -8.60
N GLN A 195 9.64 1.59 -9.28
CA GLN A 195 9.52 1.92 -10.70
C GLN A 195 9.38 0.67 -11.58
N LYS A 196 10.14 -0.39 -11.28
CA LYS A 196 10.03 -1.67 -12.01
C LYS A 196 8.65 -2.29 -11.86
N VAL A 197 8.12 -2.33 -10.63
CA VAL A 197 6.78 -2.88 -10.36
C VAL A 197 5.70 -2.09 -11.09
N ILE A 198 5.76 -0.75 -11.04
CA ILE A 198 4.79 0.12 -11.73
C ILE A 198 4.86 -0.10 -13.25
N GLN A 199 6.06 -0.21 -13.83
CA GLN A 199 6.23 -0.45 -15.26
C GLN A 199 5.73 -1.83 -15.71
N GLN A 200 5.97 -2.87 -14.91
CA GLN A 200 5.49 -4.23 -15.21
C GLN A 200 3.96 -4.28 -15.20
N ARG A 201 3.31 -3.64 -14.23
CA ARG A 201 1.85 -3.59 -14.16
C ARG A 201 1.23 -2.86 -15.34
N LYS A 202 1.78 -1.72 -15.74
CA LYS A 202 1.30 -0.97 -16.92
C LYS A 202 1.33 -1.81 -18.20
N LYS A 203 2.37 -2.63 -18.39
CA LYS A 203 2.46 -3.54 -19.56
C LYS A 203 1.38 -4.62 -19.55
N THR A 204 1.02 -5.12 -18.37
CA THR A 204 -0.02 -6.17 -18.23
C THR A 204 -1.44 -5.59 -18.39
N GLU A 205 -1.64 -4.30 -18.17
CA GLU A 205 -2.93 -3.63 -18.40
C GLU A 205 -3.16 -3.24 -19.88
N ASP A 206 -2.06 -3.15 -20.66
CA ASP A 206 -2.09 -2.81 -22.09
C ASP A 206 -2.19 -4.05 -22.99
N GLU A 207 -2.07 -5.27 -22.46
CA GLU A 207 -2.25 -6.58 -23.12
C GLU A 207 -3.66 -7.16 -22.88
#